data_ea13c5237e83d75f903218bfa62d62cd
#
_entry.id   ea13c5237e83d75f903218bfa62d62cd
#
_cell.length_a   1.000
_cell.length_b   1.000
_cell.length_c   1.000
_cell.angle_alpha   90.00
_cell.angle_beta   90.00
_cell.angle_gamma   90.00
#
_symmetry.space_group_name_H-M   'P 1'
#
loop_
_entity.id
_entity.type
_entity.pdbx_description
1 polymer ?
#
loop_
_entity_poly.entity_id
_entity_poly.type
_entity_poly.pdbx_seq_one_letter_code
_entity_poly.pdbx_strand_id
1 'polypeptide(L)'
;SLPEYAIAGGKLLAWTTLIGAILQWLVQVFAQWKAGLGTLRLRFDWWRPGVKETLAVMGPATLSSGMLQINLFVAMYFASFIPGAAPAMLYSNLLVQTPLGIVSTMILVPLLPIFSRLADPKDWTELKDRIRQGLILTGVTMLPLSATIIALSYPIVRVIYERGAFRVEDSQLVGLVLMASSLGMFFYLGRDVLVRVFYALGDGGTPFKITVVNIFLNGLFDYLLWQPLGAPGLVLATVGVNVISCIVLLWCLDRRLNGLPWRSFTPLLGLTAASILTGLVTWGAS
;
A
#
# COMPACT_ATOMS: atom_id res chain seq x y z
N SER A 1 -5.02 -30.41 -18.99
CA SER A 1 -4.94 -30.91 -17.59
C SER A 1 -3.69 -30.36 -16.96
N LEU A 2 -3.87 -29.60 -15.88
CA LEU A 2 -2.72 -29.21 -15.03
C LEU A 2 -2.01 -30.49 -14.59
N PRO A 3 -0.67 -30.56 -14.66
CA PRO A 3 0.05 -31.73 -14.24
C PRO A 3 -0.28 -32.05 -12.78
N GLU A 4 -0.45 -33.34 -12.44
CA GLU A 4 -0.79 -33.81 -11.08
C GLU A 4 0.09 -33.17 -9.98
N TYR A 5 1.34 -32.88 -10.32
CA TYR A 5 2.30 -32.19 -9.44
C TYR A 5 1.85 -30.76 -9.04
N ALA A 6 1.16 -30.03 -9.93
CA ALA A 6 0.68 -28.69 -9.60
C ALA A 6 -0.51 -28.75 -8.62
N ILE A 7 -1.37 -29.77 -8.77
CA ILE A 7 -2.50 -30.01 -7.86
C ILE A 7 -1.98 -30.49 -6.50
N ALA A 8 -1.00 -31.39 -6.50
CA ALA A 8 -0.36 -31.89 -5.27
C ALA A 8 0.38 -30.75 -4.53
N GLY A 9 1.12 -29.90 -5.25
CA GLY A 9 1.78 -28.72 -4.71
C GLY A 9 0.80 -27.71 -4.11
N GLY A 10 -0.32 -27.44 -4.79
CA GLY A 10 -1.38 -26.57 -4.29
C GLY A 10 -2.03 -27.11 -3.00
N LYS A 11 -2.29 -28.43 -2.94
CA LYS A 11 -2.79 -29.07 -1.71
C LYS A 11 -1.79 -28.99 -0.56
N LEU A 12 -0.50 -29.21 -0.85
CA LEU A 12 0.55 -29.13 0.17
C LEU A 12 0.66 -27.71 0.74
N LEU A 13 0.62 -26.68 -0.13
CA LEU A 13 0.60 -25.27 0.29
C LEU A 13 -0.61 -24.96 1.17
N ALA A 14 -1.79 -25.43 0.79
CA ALA A 14 -3.01 -25.22 1.58
C ALA A 14 -2.90 -25.86 2.97
N TRP A 15 -2.40 -27.10 3.06
CA TRP A 15 -2.20 -27.80 4.32
C TRP A 15 -1.13 -27.13 5.20
N THR A 16 0.00 -26.72 4.64
CA THR A 16 1.06 -26.05 5.40
C THR A 16 0.60 -24.70 5.93
N THR A 17 -0.18 -23.94 5.14
CA THR A 17 -0.78 -22.66 5.59
C THR A 17 -1.77 -22.90 6.72
N LEU A 18 -2.63 -23.93 6.62
CA LEU A 18 -3.59 -24.27 7.67
C LEU A 18 -2.88 -24.69 8.97
N ILE A 19 -1.86 -25.53 8.86
CA ILE A 19 -1.05 -25.98 10.03
C ILE A 19 -0.36 -24.77 10.66
N GLY A 20 0.23 -23.85 9.86
CA GLY A 20 0.84 -22.64 10.34
C GLY A 20 -0.15 -21.74 11.11
N ALA A 21 -1.35 -21.54 10.58
CA ALA A 21 -2.42 -20.79 11.24
C ALA A 21 -2.85 -21.42 12.55
N ILE A 22 -3.00 -22.74 12.59
CA ILE A 22 -3.35 -23.47 13.83
C ILE A 22 -2.25 -23.33 14.88
N LEU A 23 -0.98 -23.49 14.49
CA LEU A 23 0.17 -23.31 15.40
C LEU A 23 0.23 -21.89 15.96
N GLN A 24 0.06 -20.87 15.10
CA GLN A 24 0.00 -19.48 15.53
C GLN A 24 -1.12 -19.25 16.55
N TRP A 25 -2.29 -19.78 16.30
CA TRP A 25 -3.42 -19.68 17.22
C TRP A 25 -3.12 -20.40 18.55
N LEU A 26 -2.57 -21.61 18.52
CA LEU A 26 -2.22 -22.37 19.73
C LEU A 26 -1.19 -21.64 20.60
N VAL A 27 -0.17 -21.02 19.99
CA VAL A 27 0.82 -20.21 20.72
C VAL A 27 0.17 -19.03 21.43
N GLN A 28 -0.77 -18.34 20.76
CA GLN A 28 -1.50 -17.23 21.37
C GLN A 28 -2.40 -17.70 22.52
N VAL A 29 -3.14 -18.78 22.35
CA VAL A 29 -3.99 -19.36 23.41
C VAL A 29 -3.16 -19.81 24.60
N PHE A 30 -2.03 -20.48 24.36
CA PHE A 30 -1.11 -20.90 25.42
C PHE A 30 -0.52 -19.71 26.19
N ALA A 31 -0.11 -18.66 25.49
CA ALA A 31 0.41 -17.43 26.09
C ALA A 31 -0.65 -16.73 26.96
N GLN A 32 -1.89 -16.65 26.48
CA GLN A 32 -3.02 -16.07 27.23
C GLN A 32 -3.36 -16.91 28.47
N TRP A 33 -3.36 -18.24 28.34
CA TRP A 33 -3.61 -19.14 29.46
C TRP A 33 -2.52 -19.02 30.54
N LYS A 34 -1.26 -18.98 30.13
CA LYS A 34 -0.11 -18.79 31.05
C LYS A 34 -0.12 -17.41 31.72
N ALA A 35 -0.63 -16.38 31.05
CA ALA A 35 -0.79 -15.04 31.61
C ALA A 35 -2.00 -14.88 32.53
N GLY A 36 -2.77 -15.94 32.80
CA GLY A 36 -3.97 -15.90 33.65
C GLY A 36 -5.12 -15.09 33.06
N LEU A 37 -5.05 -14.73 31.78
CA LEU A 37 -6.07 -13.96 31.07
C LEU A 37 -7.21 -14.88 30.61
N GLY A 38 -8.00 -15.33 31.59
CA GLY A 38 -9.32 -15.84 31.36
C GLY A 38 -9.47 -17.33 31.05
N THR A 39 -10.44 -17.96 31.68
CA THR A 39 -11.06 -19.18 31.16
C THR A 39 -11.89 -18.82 29.95
N LEU A 40 -11.51 -19.33 28.78
CA LEU A 40 -12.33 -19.26 27.56
C LEU A 40 -13.70 -19.95 27.84
N ARG A 41 -14.65 -19.17 28.21
CA ARG A 41 -16.05 -19.61 28.30
C ARG A 41 -16.77 -19.04 27.09
N LEU A 42 -17.20 -19.88 26.16
CA LEU A 42 -18.09 -19.49 25.07
C LEU A 42 -19.42 -19.01 25.68
N ARG A 43 -19.60 -17.71 25.74
CA ARG A 43 -20.84 -17.05 26.13
C ARG A 43 -21.37 -16.25 24.94
N PHE A 44 -22.52 -16.59 24.46
CA PHE A 44 -23.24 -15.88 23.37
C PHE A 44 -24.16 -14.78 23.92
N ASP A 45 -23.59 -13.89 24.75
CA ASP A 45 -24.33 -12.84 25.44
C ASP A 45 -24.12 -11.50 24.70
N TRP A 46 -24.78 -11.36 23.58
CA TRP A 46 -24.66 -10.22 22.64
C TRP A 46 -25.10 -8.87 23.22
N TRP A 47 -25.90 -8.88 24.29
CA TRP A 47 -26.52 -7.69 24.86
C TRP A 47 -25.72 -7.03 25.98
N ARG A 48 -24.59 -7.57 26.38
CA ARG A 48 -23.76 -6.96 27.42
C ARG A 48 -23.13 -5.62 26.91
N PRO A 49 -23.08 -4.59 27.81
CA PRO A 49 -22.51 -3.28 27.47
C PRO A 49 -21.12 -3.40 26.89
N GLY A 50 -20.20 -4.19 27.44
CA GLY A 50 -18.86 -4.39 26.93
C GLY A 50 -18.78 -5.05 25.54
N VAL A 51 -19.75 -5.92 25.17
CA VAL A 51 -19.82 -6.50 23.84
C VAL A 51 -20.24 -5.43 22.82
N LYS A 52 -21.22 -4.60 23.15
CA LYS A 52 -21.66 -3.49 22.30
C LYS A 52 -20.55 -2.47 22.08
N GLU A 53 -19.81 -2.10 23.13
CA GLU A 53 -18.67 -1.19 23.04
C GLU A 53 -17.56 -1.77 22.14
N THR A 54 -17.24 -3.06 22.33
CA THR A 54 -16.26 -3.75 21.48
C THR A 54 -16.71 -3.78 20.02
N LEU A 55 -17.97 -4.13 19.74
CA LEU A 55 -18.52 -4.14 18.39
C LEU A 55 -18.57 -2.75 17.76
N ALA A 56 -18.85 -1.71 18.55
CA ALA A 56 -18.84 -0.34 18.07
C ALA A 56 -17.45 0.13 17.62
N VAL A 57 -16.39 -0.38 18.24
CA VAL A 57 -15.01 -0.09 17.85
C VAL A 57 -14.53 -1.04 16.74
N MET A 58 -14.80 -2.32 16.87
CA MET A 58 -14.35 -3.34 15.91
C MET A 58 -15.11 -3.27 14.57
N GLY A 59 -16.38 -2.91 14.59
CA GLY A 59 -17.19 -2.83 13.37
C GLY A 59 -16.60 -1.90 12.32
N PRO A 60 -16.36 -0.61 12.61
CA PRO A 60 -15.71 0.30 11.69
C PRO A 60 -14.28 -0.12 11.31
N ALA A 61 -13.50 -0.66 12.24
CA ALA A 61 -12.15 -1.15 11.98
C ALA A 61 -12.15 -2.34 11.00
N THR A 62 -13.04 -3.30 11.20
CA THR A 62 -13.21 -4.45 10.30
C THR A 62 -13.71 -4.01 8.94
N LEU A 63 -14.64 -3.07 8.89
CA LEU A 63 -15.15 -2.51 7.63
C LEU A 63 -14.03 -1.82 6.85
N SER A 64 -13.21 -1.00 7.53
CA SER A 64 -12.06 -0.31 6.91
C SER A 64 -11.03 -1.30 6.36
N SER A 65 -10.71 -2.36 7.12
CA SER A 65 -9.80 -3.43 6.67
C SER A 65 -10.39 -4.23 5.51
N GLY A 66 -11.70 -4.50 5.57
CA GLY A 66 -12.43 -5.19 4.51
C GLY A 66 -12.44 -4.41 3.19
N MET A 67 -12.52 -3.08 3.24
CA MET A 67 -12.47 -2.23 2.05
C MET A 67 -11.16 -2.35 1.27
N LEU A 68 -10.02 -2.49 1.96
CA LEU A 68 -8.73 -2.74 1.31
C LEU A 68 -8.73 -4.09 0.58
N GLN A 69 -9.37 -5.11 1.16
CA GLN A 69 -9.51 -6.42 0.52
C GLN A 69 -10.41 -6.38 -0.71
N ILE A 70 -11.49 -5.58 -0.69
CA ILE A 70 -12.37 -5.41 -1.87
C ILE A 70 -11.56 -4.91 -3.06
N ASN A 71 -10.69 -3.92 -2.86
CA ASN A 71 -9.85 -3.39 -3.92
C ASN A 71 -8.92 -4.46 -4.53
N LEU A 72 -8.33 -5.30 -3.66
CA LEU A 72 -7.50 -6.42 -4.10
C LEU A 72 -8.32 -7.46 -4.89
N PHE A 73 -9.54 -7.79 -4.44
CA PHE A 73 -10.41 -8.72 -5.15
C PHE A 73 -10.83 -8.20 -6.52
N VAL A 74 -11.16 -6.91 -6.65
CA VAL A 74 -11.51 -6.29 -7.93
C VAL A 74 -10.33 -6.37 -8.90
N ALA A 75 -9.13 -5.97 -8.47
CA ALA A 75 -7.93 -6.07 -9.30
C ALA A 75 -7.61 -7.52 -9.71
N MET A 76 -7.75 -8.48 -8.80
CA MET A 76 -7.54 -9.91 -9.10
C MET A 76 -8.61 -10.49 -10.03
N TYR A 77 -9.85 -10.01 -9.94
CA TYR A 77 -10.90 -10.37 -10.89
C TYR A 77 -10.53 -9.97 -12.31
N PHE A 78 -10.11 -8.71 -12.54
CA PHE A 78 -9.64 -8.30 -13.87
C PHE A 78 -8.34 -9.00 -14.29
N ALA A 79 -7.42 -9.23 -13.37
CA ALA A 79 -6.18 -9.97 -13.64
C ALA A 79 -6.44 -11.42 -14.11
N SER A 80 -7.56 -12.03 -13.69
CA SER A 80 -7.92 -13.41 -14.10
C SER A 80 -8.20 -13.54 -15.59
N PHE A 81 -8.55 -12.46 -16.28
CA PHE A 81 -8.78 -12.44 -17.72
C PHE A 81 -7.49 -12.30 -18.54
N ILE A 82 -6.36 -12.01 -17.89
CA ILE A 82 -5.07 -11.75 -18.54
C ILE A 82 -4.12 -12.88 -18.16
N PRO A 83 -3.64 -13.71 -19.10
CA PRO A 83 -2.70 -14.78 -18.79
C PRO A 83 -1.45 -14.27 -18.07
N GLY A 84 -1.11 -14.87 -16.94
CA GLY A 84 0.07 -14.51 -16.15
C GLY A 84 -0.03 -13.21 -15.34
N ALA A 85 -1.12 -12.43 -15.44
CA ALA A 85 -1.21 -11.13 -14.77
C ALA A 85 -1.22 -11.24 -13.24
N ALA A 86 -2.02 -12.14 -12.68
CA ALA A 86 -2.13 -12.30 -11.24
C ALA A 86 -0.78 -12.65 -10.56
N PRO A 87 -0.04 -13.68 -11.01
CA PRO A 87 1.30 -13.93 -10.47
C PRO A 87 2.27 -12.76 -10.75
N ALA A 88 2.22 -12.11 -11.93
CA ALA A 88 3.10 -10.98 -12.22
C ALA A 88 2.87 -9.80 -11.26
N MET A 89 1.62 -9.50 -10.93
CA MET A 89 1.28 -8.49 -9.93
C MET A 89 1.78 -8.87 -8.53
N LEU A 90 1.68 -10.14 -8.13
CA LEU A 90 2.18 -10.61 -6.83
C LEU A 90 3.70 -10.50 -6.72
N TYR A 91 4.45 -10.98 -7.71
CA TYR A 91 5.91 -10.89 -7.73
C TYR A 91 6.40 -9.43 -7.75
N SER A 92 5.80 -8.59 -8.58
CA SER A 92 6.10 -7.17 -8.62
C SER A 92 5.79 -6.48 -7.28
N ASN A 93 4.64 -6.80 -6.66
CA ASN A 93 4.26 -6.21 -5.38
C ASN A 93 5.26 -6.53 -4.27
N LEU A 94 5.80 -7.75 -4.21
CA LEU A 94 6.84 -8.12 -3.25
C LEU A 94 8.09 -7.24 -3.39
N LEU A 95 8.53 -6.97 -4.63
CA LEU A 95 9.70 -6.13 -4.90
C LEU A 95 9.47 -4.67 -4.52
N VAL A 96 8.27 -4.14 -4.74
CA VAL A 96 7.92 -2.75 -4.38
C VAL A 96 7.68 -2.60 -2.89
N GLN A 97 6.98 -3.55 -2.26
CA GLN A 97 6.63 -3.47 -0.84
C GLN A 97 7.85 -3.57 0.08
N THR A 98 8.91 -4.27 -0.33
CA THR A 98 10.12 -4.40 0.49
C THR A 98 10.77 -3.04 0.78
N PRO A 99 11.22 -2.25 -0.21
CA PRO A 99 11.80 -0.93 0.05
C PRO A 99 10.77 0.07 0.60
N LEU A 100 9.52 0.00 0.12
CA LEU A 100 8.45 0.87 0.60
C LEU A 100 8.19 0.65 2.10
N GLY A 101 8.16 -0.59 2.57
CA GLY A 101 7.96 -0.94 3.98
C GLY A 101 9.09 -0.45 4.86
N ILE A 102 10.35 -0.60 4.44
CA ILE A 102 11.51 -0.11 5.17
C ILE A 102 11.45 1.41 5.34
N VAL A 103 11.29 2.14 4.23
CA VAL A 103 11.24 3.61 4.26
C VAL A 103 9.99 4.12 4.98
N SER A 104 8.85 3.44 4.82
CA SER A 104 7.60 3.75 5.52
C SER A 104 7.79 3.70 7.03
N THR A 105 8.42 2.66 7.57
CA THR A 105 8.67 2.56 9.00
C THR A 105 9.62 3.64 9.51
N MET A 106 10.65 3.98 8.75
CA MET A 106 11.60 5.03 9.11
C MET A 106 10.96 6.43 9.13
N ILE A 107 10.03 6.71 8.23
CA ILE A 107 9.40 8.03 8.09
C ILE A 107 8.13 8.12 8.93
N LEU A 108 7.22 7.16 8.82
CA LEU A 108 5.87 7.29 9.37
C LEU A 108 5.82 7.05 10.88
N VAL A 109 6.68 6.17 11.42
CA VAL A 109 6.66 5.87 12.87
C VAL A 109 6.99 7.11 13.71
N PRO A 110 8.05 7.88 13.43
CA PRO A 110 8.33 9.09 14.20
C PRO A 110 7.39 10.26 13.89
N LEU A 111 6.79 10.32 12.69
CA LEU A 111 5.93 11.45 12.30
C LEU A 111 4.58 11.48 13.04
N LEU A 112 4.00 10.33 13.36
CA LEU A 112 2.68 10.30 14.02
C LEU A 112 2.67 10.96 15.40
N PRO A 113 3.62 10.69 16.33
CA PRO A 113 3.70 11.40 17.61
C PRO A 113 3.95 12.90 17.44
N ILE A 114 4.76 13.28 16.43
CA ILE A 114 5.05 14.70 16.14
C ILE A 114 3.77 15.41 15.70
N PHE A 115 3.04 14.84 14.75
CA PHE A 115 1.77 15.42 14.28
C PHE A 115 0.72 15.54 15.40
N SER A 116 0.63 14.52 16.26
CA SER A 116 -0.32 14.53 17.38
C SER A 116 0.00 15.59 18.43
N ARG A 117 1.28 15.89 18.66
CA ARG A 117 1.70 16.99 19.56
C ARG A 117 1.41 18.38 18.99
N LEU A 118 1.48 18.52 17.66
CA LEU A 118 1.31 19.78 16.95
C LEU A 118 -0.13 20.02 16.47
N ALA A 119 -1.04 19.12 16.79
CA ALA A 119 -2.46 19.22 16.41
C ALA A 119 -3.26 20.24 17.26
N ASP A 120 -2.62 21.28 17.80
CA ASP A 120 -3.29 22.37 18.52
C ASP A 120 -3.94 23.35 17.52
N PRO A 121 -5.26 23.60 17.61
CA PRO A 121 -5.96 24.51 16.71
C PRO A 121 -5.49 25.97 16.75
N LYS A 122 -4.75 26.36 17.79
CA LYS A 122 -4.31 27.76 17.98
C LYS A 122 -3.19 28.17 17.04
N ASP A 123 -2.29 27.27 16.70
CA ASP A 123 -1.18 27.55 15.79
C ASP A 123 -0.74 26.28 15.03
N TRP A 124 -0.95 26.27 13.73
CA TRP A 124 -0.57 25.18 12.85
C TRP A 124 0.72 25.45 12.04
N THR A 125 1.45 26.50 12.36
CA THR A 125 2.66 26.87 11.60
C THR A 125 3.68 25.75 11.60
N GLU A 126 4.00 25.24 12.80
CA GLU A 126 4.96 24.12 12.94
C GLU A 126 4.41 22.82 12.32
N LEU A 127 3.12 22.56 12.47
CA LEU A 127 2.48 21.38 11.85
C LEU A 127 2.63 21.42 10.32
N LYS A 128 2.37 22.55 9.68
CA LYS A 128 2.54 22.73 8.22
C LYS A 128 3.97 22.48 7.78
N ASP A 129 4.95 22.97 8.53
CA ASP A 129 6.37 22.72 8.26
C ASP A 129 6.74 21.26 8.41
N ARG A 130 6.23 20.55 9.40
CA ARG A 130 6.46 19.11 9.59
C ARG A 130 5.81 18.27 8.49
N ILE A 131 4.60 18.64 8.05
CA ILE A 131 3.95 17.99 6.90
C ILE A 131 4.80 18.16 5.65
N ARG A 132 5.29 19.37 5.38
CA ARG A 132 6.19 19.66 4.27
C ARG A 132 7.46 18.83 4.35
N GLN A 133 8.13 18.79 5.50
CA GLN A 133 9.33 17.99 5.72
C GLN A 133 9.08 16.50 5.48
N GLY A 134 7.96 15.96 5.97
CA GLY A 134 7.57 14.57 5.74
C GLY A 134 7.38 14.23 4.26
N LEU A 135 6.71 15.10 3.51
CA LEU A 135 6.50 14.92 2.06
C LEU A 135 7.79 15.10 1.26
N ILE A 136 8.65 16.06 1.63
CA ILE A 136 9.96 16.23 0.99
C ILE A 136 10.85 15.02 1.27
N LEU A 137 10.90 14.53 2.50
CA LEU A 137 11.67 13.34 2.86
C LEU A 137 11.17 12.10 2.09
N THR A 138 9.85 11.96 1.96
CA THR A 138 9.25 10.94 1.10
C THR A 138 9.69 11.08 -0.35
N GLY A 139 9.74 12.32 -0.88
CA GLY A 139 10.21 12.58 -2.24
C GLY A 139 11.69 12.26 -2.43
N VAL A 140 12.55 12.71 -1.51
CA VAL A 140 14.00 12.44 -1.54
C VAL A 140 14.33 10.95 -1.54
N THR A 141 13.54 10.16 -0.83
CA THR A 141 13.77 8.71 -0.72
C THR A 141 13.09 7.93 -1.86
N MET A 142 11.82 8.23 -2.15
CA MET A 142 11.03 7.40 -3.07
C MET A 142 11.24 7.76 -4.55
N LEU A 143 11.48 9.02 -4.90
CA LEU A 143 11.63 9.39 -6.31
C LEU A 143 12.91 8.81 -6.95
N PRO A 144 14.12 8.92 -6.35
CA PRO A 144 15.30 8.28 -6.90
C PRO A 144 15.20 6.75 -6.90
N LEU A 145 14.65 6.17 -5.83
CA LEU A 145 14.46 4.72 -5.74
C LEU A 145 13.50 4.22 -6.83
N SER A 146 12.38 4.91 -7.01
CA SER A 146 11.41 4.64 -8.07
C SER A 146 12.07 4.69 -9.45
N ALA A 147 12.82 5.75 -9.76
CA ALA A 147 13.52 5.91 -11.03
C ALA A 147 14.54 4.78 -11.27
N THR A 148 15.29 4.38 -10.25
CA THR A 148 16.25 3.28 -10.32
C THR A 148 15.55 1.93 -10.56
N ILE A 149 14.46 1.65 -9.86
CA ILE A 149 13.70 0.40 -10.05
C ILE A 149 13.05 0.40 -11.45
N ILE A 150 12.55 1.52 -11.95
CA ILE A 150 11.99 1.63 -13.31
C ILE A 150 13.05 1.29 -14.34
N ALA A 151 14.24 1.90 -14.24
CA ALA A 151 15.33 1.68 -15.18
C ALA A 151 15.87 0.24 -15.15
N LEU A 152 15.92 -0.36 -13.96
CA LEU A 152 16.45 -1.71 -13.75
C LEU A 152 15.36 -2.78 -13.56
N SER A 153 14.10 -2.49 -13.89
CA SER A 153 12.96 -3.38 -13.61
C SER A 153 13.18 -4.78 -14.19
N TYR A 154 13.57 -4.89 -15.45
CA TYR A 154 13.83 -6.18 -16.09
C TYR A 154 15.08 -6.89 -15.51
N PRO A 155 16.26 -6.26 -15.39
CA PRO A 155 17.41 -6.87 -14.72
C PRO A 155 17.12 -7.36 -13.29
N ILE A 156 16.39 -6.57 -12.48
CA ILE A 156 16.03 -6.94 -11.11
C ILE A 156 15.19 -8.21 -11.10
N VAL A 157 14.14 -8.26 -11.91
CA VAL A 157 13.25 -9.43 -12.00
C VAL A 157 14.02 -10.65 -12.47
N ARG A 158 14.86 -10.50 -13.48
CA ARG A 158 15.69 -11.57 -14.04
C ARG A 158 16.62 -12.17 -12.99
N VAL A 159 17.37 -11.34 -12.29
CA VAL A 159 18.33 -11.81 -11.26
C VAL A 159 17.62 -12.50 -10.09
N ILE A 160 16.44 -11.99 -9.68
CA ILE A 160 15.75 -12.50 -8.50
C ILE A 160 14.89 -13.73 -8.81
N TYR A 161 14.19 -13.75 -9.94
CA TYR A 161 13.14 -14.73 -10.21
C TYR A 161 13.44 -15.68 -11.38
N GLU A 162 14.26 -15.30 -12.39
CA GLU A 162 14.49 -16.10 -13.59
C GLU A 162 15.32 -17.35 -13.30
N ARG A 163 14.62 -18.37 -12.77
CA ARG A 163 15.20 -19.70 -12.47
C ARG A 163 14.11 -20.78 -12.46
N GLY A 164 14.49 -22.00 -12.80
CA GLY A 164 13.59 -23.14 -12.79
C GLY A 164 12.47 -23.00 -13.83
N ALA A 165 11.24 -22.94 -13.39
CA ALA A 165 10.06 -22.81 -14.25
C ALA A 165 9.74 -21.37 -14.70
N PHE A 166 10.41 -20.36 -14.13
CA PHE A 166 10.19 -18.94 -14.46
C PHE A 166 10.96 -18.60 -15.75
N ARG A 167 10.23 -18.24 -16.79
CA ARG A 167 10.76 -18.01 -18.15
C ARG A 167 11.04 -16.54 -18.42
N VAL A 168 11.70 -16.28 -19.55
CA VAL A 168 12.01 -14.92 -20.03
C VAL A 168 10.75 -14.09 -20.26
N GLU A 169 9.67 -14.72 -20.79
CA GLU A 169 8.40 -14.06 -21.01
C GLU A 169 7.77 -13.59 -19.69
N ASP A 170 7.89 -14.42 -18.63
CA ASP A 170 7.43 -14.08 -17.28
C ASP A 170 8.23 -12.90 -16.73
N SER A 171 9.57 -12.91 -16.94
CA SER A 171 10.46 -11.81 -16.53
C SER A 171 10.08 -10.50 -17.20
N GLN A 172 9.71 -10.51 -18.48
CA GLN A 172 9.26 -9.32 -19.21
C GLN A 172 7.96 -8.79 -18.65
N LEU A 173 6.95 -9.66 -18.44
CA LEU A 173 5.66 -9.26 -17.89
C LEU A 173 5.80 -8.69 -16.47
N VAL A 174 6.52 -9.38 -15.60
CA VAL A 174 6.76 -8.91 -14.21
C VAL A 174 7.56 -7.62 -14.21
N GLY A 175 8.54 -7.46 -15.12
CA GLY A 175 9.32 -6.24 -15.28
C GLY A 175 8.46 -5.04 -15.67
N LEU A 176 7.52 -5.20 -16.62
CA LEU A 176 6.57 -4.15 -17.00
C LEU A 176 5.63 -3.78 -15.85
N VAL A 177 5.13 -4.77 -15.12
CA VAL A 177 4.28 -4.54 -13.94
C VAL A 177 5.07 -3.85 -12.83
N LEU A 178 6.34 -4.23 -12.61
CA LEU A 178 7.23 -3.60 -11.64
C LEU A 178 7.50 -2.13 -11.99
N MET A 179 7.76 -1.84 -13.28
CA MET A 179 7.92 -0.48 -13.77
C MET A 179 6.67 0.36 -13.48
N ALA A 180 5.48 -0.14 -13.80
CA ALA A 180 4.22 0.53 -13.54
C ALA A 180 3.99 0.76 -12.04
N SER A 181 4.26 -0.25 -11.19
CA SER A 181 4.13 -0.15 -9.73
C SER A 181 5.05 0.90 -9.13
N SER A 182 6.28 0.96 -9.64
CA SER A 182 7.31 1.88 -9.14
C SER A 182 6.97 3.34 -9.36
N LEU A 183 6.23 3.68 -10.43
CA LEU A 183 5.72 5.04 -10.66
C LEU A 183 4.84 5.54 -9.49
N GLY A 184 4.18 4.63 -8.79
CA GLY A 184 3.30 4.94 -7.67
C GLY A 184 3.99 5.11 -6.32
N MET A 185 5.25 4.71 -6.15
CA MET A 185 5.89 4.58 -4.82
C MET A 185 5.85 5.88 -3.99
N PHE A 186 6.14 7.03 -4.62
CA PHE A 186 6.04 8.33 -3.96
C PHE A 186 4.61 8.62 -3.48
N PHE A 187 3.61 8.34 -4.32
CA PHE A 187 2.21 8.62 -4.01
C PHE A 187 1.65 7.66 -2.95
N TYR A 188 2.08 6.40 -2.93
CA TYR A 188 1.71 5.45 -1.88
C TYR A 188 2.15 5.96 -0.50
N LEU A 189 3.43 6.27 -0.35
CA LEU A 189 3.97 6.74 0.92
C LEU A 189 3.50 8.17 1.25
N GLY A 190 3.42 9.06 0.26
CA GLY A 190 2.90 10.43 0.44
C GLY A 190 1.45 10.44 0.92
N ARG A 191 0.59 9.59 0.35
CA ARG A 191 -0.78 9.39 0.83
C ARG A 191 -0.81 8.94 2.29
N ASP A 192 0.05 7.99 2.66
CA ASP A 192 0.10 7.47 4.03
C ASP A 192 0.56 8.53 5.04
N VAL A 193 1.50 9.41 4.66
CA VAL A 193 1.87 10.59 5.45
C VAL A 193 0.65 11.48 5.69
N LEU A 194 -0.08 11.82 4.62
CA LEU A 194 -1.27 12.70 4.70
C LEU A 194 -2.38 12.09 5.55
N VAL A 195 -2.67 10.80 5.38
CA VAL A 195 -3.67 10.09 6.20
C VAL A 195 -3.32 10.17 7.69
N ARG A 196 -2.04 10.03 8.05
CA ARG A 196 -1.60 10.16 9.45
C ARG A 196 -1.78 11.56 10.00
N VAL A 197 -1.62 12.59 9.18
CA VAL A 197 -1.94 13.98 9.58
C VAL A 197 -3.42 14.10 9.94
N PHE A 198 -4.32 13.57 9.12
CA PHE A 198 -5.75 13.58 9.41
C PHE A 198 -6.09 12.83 10.70
N TYR A 199 -5.46 11.67 10.94
CA TYR A 199 -5.65 10.93 12.20
C TYR A 199 -5.13 11.71 13.41
N ALA A 200 -4.00 12.39 13.28
CA ALA A 200 -3.46 13.26 14.33
C ALA A 200 -4.39 14.45 14.65
N LEU A 201 -5.07 15.00 13.63
CA LEU A 201 -6.08 16.03 13.77
C LEU A 201 -7.44 15.50 14.27
N GLY A 202 -7.55 14.23 14.63
CA GLY A 202 -8.78 13.58 15.09
C GLY A 202 -9.83 13.35 13.98
N ASP A 203 -9.46 13.50 12.71
CA ASP A 203 -10.36 13.33 11.57
C ASP A 203 -10.07 12.04 10.80
N GLY A 204 -10.57 10.93 11.32
CA GLY A 204 -10.58 9.66 10.58
C GLY A 204 -11.66 9.60 9.48
N GLY A 205 -12.64 10.48 9.53
CA GLY A 205 -13.78 10.47 8.61
C GLY A 205 -13.41 10.88 7.18
N THR A 206 -12.58 11.89 7.02
CA THR A 206 -12.13 12.37 5.71
C THR A 206 -11.33 11.32 4.94
N PRO A 207 -10.25 10.70 5.49
CA PRO A 207 -9.56 9.59 4.83
C PRO A 207 -10.48 8.39 4.52
N PHE A 208 -11.41 8.08 5.41
CA PHE A 208 -12.37 7.01 5.19
C PHE A 208 -13.26 7.25 3.97
N LYS A 209 -13.87 8.43 3.85
CA LYS A 209 -14.70 8.80 2.69
C LYS A 209 -13.90 8.72 1.39
N ILE A 210 -12.66 9.22 1.39
CA ILE A 210 -11.77 9.17 0.23
C ILE A 210 -11.47 7.70 -0.13
N THR A 211 -11.24 6.83 0.86
CA THR A 211 -11.00 5.40 0.62
C THR A 211 -12.22 4.71 -0.02
N VAL A 212 -13.43 5.05 0.40
CA VAL A 212 -14.66 4.53 -0.22
C VAL A 212 -14.74 4.95 -1.69
N VAL A 213 -14.54 6.22 -1.99
CA VAL A 213 -14.52 6.74 -3.37
C VAL A 213 -13.43 6.06 -4.20
N ASN A 214 -12.27 5.83 -3.62
CA ASN A 214 -11.14 5.17 -4.28
C ASN A 214 -11.46 3.76 -4.75
N ILE A 215 -12.28 2.99 -4.02
CA ILE A 215 -12.67 1.64 -4.43
C ILE A 215 -13.44 1.70 -5.75
N PHE A 216 -14.38 2.63 -5.86
CA PHE A 216 -15.16 2.80 -7.10
C PHE A 216 -14.28 3.32 -8.25
N LEU A 217 -13.41 4.29 -7.98
CA LEU A 217 -12.46 4.82 -8.97
C LEU A 217 -11.47 3.73 -9.43
N ASN A 218 -10.99 2.90 -8.51
CA ASN A 218 -10.08 1.81 -8.87
C ASN A 218 -10.79 0.80 -9.78
N GLY A 219 -11.99 0.35 -9.41
CA GLY A 219 -12.77 -0.55 -10.26
C GLY A 219 -13.07 0.03 -11.65
N LEU A 220 -13.38 1.34 -11.73
CA LEU A 220 -13.57 2.04 -12.99
C LEU A 220 -12.28 2.09 -13.83
N PHE A 221 -11.15 2.44 -13.21
CA PHE A 221 -9.86 2.51 -13.91
C PHE A 221 -9.34 1.11 -14.29
N ASP A 222 -9.55 0.10 -13.45
CA ASP A 222 -9.26 -1.29 -13.79
C ASP A 222 -10.05 -1.70 -15.05
N TYR A 223 -11.36 -1.39 -15.08
CA TYR A 223 -12.21 -1.66 -16.24
C TYR A 223 -11.76 -0.92 -17.51
N LEU A 224 -11.27 0.31 -17.40
CA LEU A 224 -10.83 1.09 -18.56
C LEU A 224 -9.43 0.68 -19.05
N LEU A 225 -8.54 0.25 -18.16
CA LEU A 225 -7.13 0.05 -18.47
C LEU A 225 -6.73 -1.42 -18.69
N TRP A 226 -7.56 -2.39 -18.28
CA TRP A 226 -7.20 -3.81 -18.41
C TRP A 226 -7.08 -4.29 -19.87
N GLN A 227 -7.95 -3.79 -20.77
CA GLN A 227 -7.88 -4.15 -22.18
C GLN A 227 -6.70 -3.52 -22.93
N PRO A 228 -6.48 -2.17 -22.87
CA PRO A 228 -5.43 -1.55 -23.65
C PRO A 228 -4.01 -1.80 -23.11
N LEU A 229 -3.85 -1.97 -21.79
CA LEU A 229 -2.53 -2.05 -21.14
C LEU A 229 -2.28 -3.40 -20.44
N GLY A 230 -3.25 -4.29 -20.39
CA GLY A 230 -3.10 -5.58 -19.71
C GLY A 230 -2.77 -5.45 -18.21
N ALA A 231 -1.88 -6.32 -17.72
CA ALA A 231 -1.48 -6.34 -16.30
C ALA A 231 -0.85 -5.02 -15.80
N PRO A 232 0.05 -4.34 -16.54
CA PRO A 232 0.51 -3.00 -16.17
C PRO A 232 -0.63 -1.98 -16.02
N GLY A 233 -1.71 -2.10 -16.81
CA GLY A 233 -2.88 -1.23 -16.74
C GLY A 233 -3.61 -1.29 -15.39
N LEU A 234 -3.77 -2.49 -14.81
CA LEU A 234 -4.38 -2.67 -13.49
C LEU A 234 -3.56 -1.98 -12.39
N VAL A 235 -2.24 -2.06 -12.49
CA VAL A 235 -1.36 -1.39 -11.55
C VAL A 235 -1.40 0.13 -11.73
N LEU A 236 -1.39 0.62 -12.99
CA LEU A 236 -1.52 2.04 -13.28
C LEU A 236 -2.87 2.61 -12.81
N ALA A 237 -3.95 1.82 -12.83
CA ALA A 237 -5.23 2.18 -12.23
C ALA A 237 -5.06 2.50 -10.74
N THR A 238 -4.40 1.61 -10.00
CA THR A 238 -4.10 1.81 -8.57
C THR A 238 -3.18 3.02 -8.34
N VAL A 239 -2.15 3.22 -9.16
CA VAL A 239 -1.29 4.39 -9.10
C VAL A 239 -2.09 5.67 -9.32
N GLY A 240 -2.93 5.73 -10.36
CA GLY A 240 -3.78 6.88 -10.67
C GLY A 240 -4.72 7.24 -9.53
N VAL A 241 -5.36 6.24 -8.91
CA VAL A 241 -6.22 6.45 -7.73
C VAL A 241 -5.44 7.01 -6.54
N ASN A 242 -4.20 6.54 -6.31
CA ASN A 242 -3.36 7.08 -5.23
C ASN A 242 -2.90 8.51 -5.52
N VAL A 243 -2.62 8.86 -6.78
CA VAL A 243 -2.35 10.26 -7.21
C VAL A 243 -3.55 11.15 -6.90
N ILE A 244 -4.75 10.75 -7.32
CA ILE A 244 -5.99 11.48 -7.05
C ILE A 244 -6.20 11.62 -5.55
N SER A 245 -6.00 10.54 -4.78
CA SER A 245 -6.09 10.57 -3.31
C SER A 245 -5.15 11.58 -2.68
N CYS A 246 -3.89 11.61 -3.10
CA CYS A 246 -2.92 12.59 -2.59
C CYS A 246 -3.38 14.01 -2.87
N ILE A 247 -3.86 14.30 -4.09
CA ILE A 247 -4.35 15.63 -4.47
C ILE A 247 -5.55 16.02 -3.62
N VAL A 248 -6.53 15.12 -3.48
CA VAL A 248 -7.75 15.38 -2.68
C VAL A 248 -7.41 15.56 -1.20
N LEU A 249 -6.55 14.72 -0.63
CA LEU A 249 -6.11 14.85 0.76
C LEU A 249 -5.36 16.16 0.98
N LEU A 250 -4.45 16.55 0.09
CA LEU A 250 -3.74 17.84 0.17
C LEU A 250 -4.71 19.00 0.09
N TRP A 251 -5.68 18.96 -0.82
CA TRP A 251 -6.70 20.00 -0.95
C TRP A 251 -7.58 20.12 0.30
N CYS A 252 -8.04 18.99 0.86
CA CYS A 252 -8.80 18.99 2.11
C CYS A 252 -7.97 19.55 3.26
N LEU A 253 -6.68 19.19 3.32
CA LEU A 253 -5.76 19.65 4.35
C LEU A 253 -5.45 21.14 4.22
N ASP A 254 -5.26 21.64 2.99
CA ASP A 254 -5.07 23.07 2.69
C ASP A 254 -6.23 23.91 3.21
N ARG A 255 -7.46 23.48 2.94
CA ARG A 255 -8.67 24.14 3.45
C ARG A 255 -8.76 24.09 4.98
N ARG A 256 -8.42 22.96 5.58
CA ARG A 256 -8.53 22.77 7.03
C ARG A 256 -7.50 23.59 7.81
N LEU A 257 -6.29 23.71 7.27
CA LEU A 257 -5.18 24.44 7.90
C LEU A 257 -5.11 25.91 7.48
N ASN A 258 -6.11 26.46 6.77
CA ASN A 258 -6.11 27.83 6.26
C ASN A 258 -4.87 28.16 5.39
N GLY A 259 -4.60 27.32 4.43
CA GLY A 259 -3.51 27.47 3.46
C GLY A 259 -2.22 26.74 3.82
N LEU A 260 -1.73 25.92 2.89
CA LEU A 260 -0.43 25.27 2.96
C LEU A 260 0.63 26.14 2.22
N PRO A 261 1.91 26.10 2.64
CA PRO A 261 2.97 26.86 1.98
C PRO A 261 3.37 26.22 0.64
N TRP A 262 2.52 26.30 -0.39
CA TRP A 262 2.71 25.66 -1.69
C TRP A 262 4.05 26.01 -2.36
N ARG A 263 4.53 27.25 -2.22
CA ARG A 263 5.83 27.67 -2.75
C ARG A 263 7.00 26.88 -2.17
N SER A 264 6.85 26.35 -0.98
CA SER A 264 7.89 25.57 -0.31
C SER A 264 7.97 24.10 -0.76
N PHE A 265 7.10 23.67 -1.67
CA PHE A 265 7.15 22.35 -2.30
C PHE A 265 7.95 22.33 -3.62
N THR A 266 8.50 23.47 -4.06
CA THR A 266 9.38 23.56 -5.24
C THR A 266 10.56 22.57 -5.24
N PRO A 267 11.17 22.18 -4.10
CA PRO A 267 12.21 21.15 -4.08
C PRO A 267 11.75 19.80 -4.64
N LEU A 268 10.45 19.46 -4.52
CA LEU A 268 9.91 18.21 -5.09
C LEU A 268 9.98 18.22 -6.63
N LEU A 269 9.77 19.36 -7.26
CA LEU A 269 9.90 19.48 -8.74
C LEU A 269 11.35 19.26 -9.19
N GLY A 270 12.31 19.83 -8.46
CA GLY A 270 13.73 19.59 -8.73
C GLY A 270 14.12 18.13 -8.51
N LEU A 271 13.60 17.50 -7.46
CA LEU A 271 13.82 16.08 -7.17
C LEU A 271 13.22 15.16 -8.25
N THR A 272 12.01 15.47 -8.73
CA THR A 272 11.43 14.70 -9.85
C THR A 272 12.27 14.80 -11.11
N ALA A 273 12.72 15.99 -11.48
CA ALA A 273 13.59 16.20 -12.63
C ALA A 273 14.95 15.46 -12.48
N ALA A 274 15.58 15.55 -11.31
CA ALA A 274 16.82 14.84 -11.02
C ALA A 274 16.63 13.32 -11.05
N SER A 275 15.51 12.81 -10.52
CA SER A 275 15.20 11.38 -10.53
C SER A 275 14.95 10.85 -11.93
N ILE A 276 14.28 11.62 -12.79
CA ILE A 276 14.09 11.27 -14.20
C ILE A 276 15.46 11.20 -14.92
N LEU A 277 16.34 12.17 -14.69
CA LEU A 277 17.69 12.15 -15.25
C LEU A 277 18.49 10.93 -14.78
N THR A 278 18.43 10.60 -13.48
CA THR A 278 19.07 9.40 -12.94
C THR A 278 18.52 8.14 -13.60
N GLY A 279 17.21 8.03 -13.76
CA GLY A 279 16.56 6.90 -14.42
C GLY A 279 17.02 6.75 -15.89
N LEU A 280 17.09 7.84 -16.63
CA LEU A 280 17.57 7.84 -18.02
C LEU A 280 19.03 7.42 -18.14
N VAL A 281 19.90 7.93 -17.27
CA VAL A 281 21.33 7.53 -17.22
C VAL A 281 21.47 6.05 -16.89
N THR A 282 20.72 5.56 -15.91
CA THR A 282 20.75 4.14 -15.51
C THR A 282 20.23 3.23 -16.62
N TRP A 283 19.16 3.65 -17.31
CA TRP A 283 18.61 2.90 -18.43
C TRP A 283 19.56 2.87 -19.63
N GLY A 284 20.27 3.95 -19.91
CA GLY A 284 21.28 3.99 -20.99
C GLY A 284 22.56 3.19 -20.67
N ALA A 285 22.77 2.80 -19.41
CA ALA A 285 23.91 2.00 -18.97
C ALA A 285 23.58 0.50 -18.82
N SER A 286 22.29 0.12 -18.87
CA SER A 286 21.80 -1.28 -18.75
C SER A 286 21.59 -1.91 -20.11
#